data_39ac988c09414f830f6800eee600ec7e
#
_entry.id   39ac988c09414f830f6800eee600ec7e
#
_cell.length_a   1.000
_cell.length_b   1.000
_cell.length_c   1.000
_cell.angle_alpha   90.00
_cell.angle_beta   90.00
_cell.angle_gamma   90.00
#
_symmetry.space_group_name_H-M   'P 1'
#
loop_
_entity.id
_entity.type
_entity.pdbx_description
1 polymer ?
#
loop_
_entity_poly.entity_id
_entity_poly.type
_entity_poly.pdbx_seq_one_letter_code
_entity_poly.pdbx_strand_id
1 'polypeptide(L)'
;MAAETYWHKALQCSDAALSSKALVPLSTELGHISGEAGITYEIRHLTGLPPRHLRASGPKPNPFRPWNEQLQVSLVLNRHVLILNKYPVQIGHMLLITREWAAQDGWLSLADWQSVVHVDRDTTGLWFFNSGPSAGASQPHRHLQLLPRHQGERLCPREAWFDAHDLTAQPGTADAGDRLLGLH
;
A
#
# COMPACT_ATOMS: atom_id res chain seq x y z
N MET A 1 4.35 -18.18 16.73
CA MET A 1 4.19 -17.17 15.66
C MET A 1 2.72 -17.20 15.26
N ALA A 2 2.04 -16.08 15.24
CA ALA A 2 0.68 -16.02 14.68
C ALA A 2 0.77 -16.44 13.20
N ALA A 3 -0.16 -17.28 12.75
CA ALA A 3 -0.23 -17.64 11.35
C ALA A 3 -0.67 -16.39 10.58
N GLU A 4 0.14 -15.90 9.65
CA GLU A 4 -0.19 -14.76 8.77
C GLU A 4 -1.30 -15.19 7.78
N THR A 5 -2.53 -15.24 8.28
CA THR A 5 -3.69 -15.80 7.58
C THR A 5 -3.99 -15.04 6.29
N TYR A 6 -3.94 -13.69 6.31
CA TYR A 6 -4.18 -12.89 5.11
C TYR A 6 -3.06 -13.05 4.08
N TRP A 7 -1.82 -13.20 4.52
CA TRP A 7 -0.71 -13.51 3.63
C TRP A 7 -0.92 -14.84 2.89
N HIS A 8 -1.25 -15.90 3.63
CA HIS A 8 -1.50 -17.21 3.03
C HIS A 8 -2.70 -17.20 2.07
N LYS A 9 -3.79 -16.51 2.45
CA LYS A 9 -4.94 -16.32 1.54
C LYS A 9 -4.57 -15.53 0.30
N ALA A 10 -3.74 -14.49 0.43
CA ALA A 10 -3.26 -13.69 -0.70
C ALA A 10 -2.44 -14.54 -1.67
N LEU A 11 -1.56 -15.43 -1.18
CA LEU A 11 -0.80 -16.34 -2.03
C LEU A 11 -1.72 -17.32 -2.77
N GLN A 12 -2.67 -17.97 -2.09
CA GLN A 12 -3.64 -18.88 -2.72
C GLN A 12 -4.48 -18.15 -3.78
N CYS A 13 -4.94 -16.96 -3.46
CA CYS A 13 -5.68 -16.11 -4.40
C CYS A 13 -4.81 -15.72 -5.61
N SER A 14 -3.53 -15.42 -5.40
CA SER A 14 -2.58 -15.05 -6.46
C SER A 14 -2.42 -16.15 -7.50
N ASP A 15 -2.27 -17.40 -7.08
CA ASP A 15 -2.09 -18.55 -7.99
C ASP A 15 -3.29 -18.72 -8.93
N ALA A 16 -4.51 -18.63 -8.38
CA ALA A 16 -5.74 -18.70 -9.16
C ALA A 16 -5.90 -17.48 -10.09
N ALA A 17 -5.61 -16.29 -9.58
CA ALA A 17 -5.73 -15.04 -10.33
C ALA A 17 -4.68 -14.90 -11.45
N LEU A 18 -3.49 -15.43 -11.28
CA LEU A 18 -2.47 -15.53 -12.35
C LEU A 18 -2.94 -16.45 -13.46
N SER A 19 -3.46 -17.64 -13.10
CA SER A 19 -3.95 -18.64 -14.05
C SER A 19 -5.10 -18.09 -14.90
N SER A 20 -6.01 -17.31 -14.31
CA SER A 20 -7.13 -16.66 -15.00
C SER A 20 -6.79 -15.34 -15.67
N LYS A 21 -5.56 -14.83 -15.53
CA LYS A 21 -5.11 -13.50 -15.96
C LYS A 21 -5.86 -12.33 -15.31
N ALA A 22 -6.52 -12.57 -14.18
CA ALA A 22 -7.09 -11.51 -13.35
C ALA A 22 -6.00 -10.68 -12.68
N LEU A 23 -4.88 -11.31 -12.31
CA LEU A 23 -3.66 -10.69 -11.79
C LEU A 23 -2.61 -10.61 -12.91
N VAL A 24 -2.01 -9.44 -13.08
CA VAL A 24 -1.00 -9.16 -14.12
C VAL A 24 0.21 -8.47 -13.47
N PRO A 25 1.19 -9.24 -12.94
CA PRO A 25 2.35 -8.67 -12.28
C PRO A 25 3.12 -7.71 -13.18
N LEU A 26 3.61 -6.63 -12.60
CA LEU A 26 4.51 -5.70 -13.27
C LEU A 26 5.95 -6.20 -13.12
N SER A 27 6.68 -6.23 -14.22
CA SER A 27 8.12 -6.45 -14.16
C SER A 27 8.78 -5.20 -13.62
N THR A 28 9.29 -5.27 -12.39
CA THR A 28 9.93 -4.14 -11.72
C THR A 28 11.26 -4.55 -11.10
N GLU A 29 12.20 -3.61 -11.04
CA GLU A 29 13.44 -3.73 -10.29
C GLU A 29 13.41 -2.80 -9.08
N LEU A 30 13.87 -3.32 -7.93
CA LEU A 30 14.01 -2.55 -6.70
C LEU A 30 15.40 -1.91 -6.67
N GLY A 31 15.42 -0.59 -6.61
CA GLY A 31 16.63 0.21 -6.37
C GLY A 31 16.53 0.95 -5.04
N HIS A 32 17.68 1.40 -4.54
CA HIS A 32 17.76 2.25 -3.36
C HIS A 32 18.52 3.52 -3.72
N ILE A 33 18.02 4.66 -3.27
CA ILE A 33 18.69 5.96 -3.41
C ILE A 33 18.89 6.53 -2.00
N SER A 34 20.14 6.89 -1.70
CA SER A 34 20.47 7.64 -0.50
C SER A 34 20.18 9.12 -0.73
N GLY A 35 19.27 9.67 0.03
CA GLY A 35 18.95 11.09 0.05
C GLY A 35 19.75 11.84 1.09
N GLU A 36 19.47 13.13 1.22
CA GLU A 36 20.02 13.99 2.26
C GLU A 36 19.62 13.49 3.65
N ALA A 37 20.40 13.86 4.68
CA ALA A 37 20.17 13.49 6.07
C ALA A 37 20.10 11.96 6.35
N GLY A 38 20.74 11.13 5.50
CA GLY A 38 20.78 9.67 5.69
C GLY A 38 19.47 8.93 5.41
N ILE A 39 18.51 9.59 4.74
CA ILE A 39 17.25 8.99 4.34
C ILE A 39 17.49 8.05 3.16
N THR A 40 17.03 6.81 3.25
CA THR A 40 17.03 5.85 2.14
C THR A 40 15.65 5.75 1.53
N TYR A 41 15.58 5.85 0.21
CA TYR A 41 14.35 5.67 -0.57
C TYR A 41 14.40 4.35 -1.31
N GLU A 42 13.34 3.56 -1.22
CA GLU A 42 13.10 2.44 -2.12
C GLU A 42 12.44 2.95 -3.41
N ILE A 43 13.05 2.65 -4.56
CA ILE A 43 12.52 3.01 -5.86
C ILE A 43 12.26 1.73 -6.65
N ARG A 44 11.04 1.59 -7.15
CA ARG A 44 10.68 0.50 -8.05
C ARG A 44 10.58 1.00 -9.48
N HIS A 45 11.52 0.58 -10.30
CA HIS A 45 11.54 0.89 -11.72
C HIS A 45 10.76 -0.15 -12.51
N LEU A 46 9.86 0.30 -13.38
CA LEU A 46 9.21 -0.57 -14.34
C LEU A 46 10.21 -0.94 -15.45
N THR A 47 10.52 -2.24 -15.59
CA THR A 47 11.47 -2.72 -16.60
C THR A 47 10.80 -3.10 -17.92
N GLY A 48 9.46 -3.17 -17.96
CA GLY A 48 8.65 -3.48 -19.12
C GLY A 48 7.80 -2.31 -19.62
N LEU A 49 7.05 -2.55 -20.69
CA LEU A 49 6.10 -1.56 -21.18
C LEU A 49 4.98 -1.33 -20.15
N PRO A 50 4.61 -0.07 -19.89
CA PRO A 50 3.48 0.23 -19.02
C PRO A 50 2.21 -0.48 -19.52
N PRO A 51 1.39 -1.03 -18.61
CA PRO A 51 0.12 -1.63 -18.97
C PRO A 51 -0.75 -0.67 -19.78
N ARG A 52 -1.53 -1.20 -20.73
CA ARG A 52 -2.35 -0.37 -21.64
C ARG A 52 -3.26 0.61 -20.91
N HIS A 53 -3.82 0.23 -19.77
CA HIS A 53 -4.70 1.09 -18.97
C HIS A 53 -3.99 2.31 -18.36
N LEU A 54 -2.67 2.26 -18.14
CA LEU A 54 -1.87 3.41 -17.70
C LEU A 54 -1.55 4.36 -18.86
N ARG A 55 -1.61 3.86 -20.09
CA ARG A 55 -1.36 4.64 -21.32
C ARG A 55 -2.61 5.29 -21.89
N ALA A 56 -3.81 4.78 -21.51
CA ALA A 56 -5.07 5.32 -22.01
C ALA A 56 -5.41 6.63 -21.30
N SER A 57 -5.70 7.68 -22.06
CA SER A 57 -6.27 8.93 -21.58
C SER A 57 -7.81 8.82 -21.48
N GLY A 58 -8.41 9.61 -20.60
CA GLY A 58 -9.85 9.72 -20.44
C GLY A 58 -10.42 9.08 -19.17
N PRO A 59 -11.74 9.21 -18.97
CA PRO A 59 -12.43 8.64 -17.80
C PRO A 59 -12.26 7.14 -17.74
N LYS A 60 -11.87 6.61 -16.57
CA LYS A 60 -11.73 5.17 -16.34
C LYS A 60 -12.85 4.69 -15.43
N PRO A 61 -13.44 3.50 -15.70
CA PRO A 61 -14.40 2.92 -14.77
C PRO A 61 -13.74 2.67 -13.41
N ASN A 62 -14.51 2.82 -12.34
CA ASN A 62 -14.05 2.51 -11.01
C ASN A 62 -13.76 0.99 -10.88
N PRO A 63 -12.51 0.56 -10.66
CA PRO A 63 -12.18 -0.86 -10.63
C PRO A 63 -12.59 -1.54 -9.32
N PHE A 64 -13.08 -0.77 -8.34
CA PHE A 64 -13.44 -1.23 -7.00
C PHE A 64 -14.95 -1.30 -6.78
N ARG A 65 -15.77 -0.93 -7.79
CA ARG A 65 -17.24 -1.03 -7.70
C ARG A 65 -17.88 -1.42 -9.05
N PRO A 66 -18.20 -2.71 -9.22
CA PRO A 66 -17.83 -3.85 -8.37
C PRO A 66 -16.33 -4.16 -8.48
N TRP A 67 -15.75 -4.69 -7.40
CA TRP A 67 -14.39 -5.22 -7.47
C TRP A 67 -14.40 -6.60 -8.15
N ASN A 68 -13.24 -7.01 -8.63
CA ASN A 68 -13.09 -8.34 -9.20
C ASN A 68 -12.97 -9.38 -8.07
N GLU A 69 -13.95 -10.26 -7.93
CA GLU A 69 -13.99 -11.31 -6.92
C GLU A 69 -12.80 -12.28 -7.00
N GLN A 70 -12.20 -12.48 -8.18
CA GLN A 70 -11.00 -13.30 -8.35
C GLN A 70 -9.77 -12.69 -7.66
N LEU A 71 -9.81 -11.43 -7.28
CA LEU A 71 -8.75 -10.75 -6.52
C LEU A 71 -9.08 -10.62 -5.03
N GLN A 72 -10.26 -11.07 -4.60
CA GLN A 72 -10.68 -10.91 -3.22
C GLN A 72 -9.95 -11.86 -2.29
N VAL A 73 -9.24 -11.29 -1.31
CA VAL A 73 -8.58 -12.03 -0.23
C VAL A 73 -9.53 -12.22 0.96
N SER A 74 -10.19 -11.15 1.39
CA SER A 74 -11.13 -11.20 2.52
C SER A 74 -12.05 -9.98 2.60
N LEU A 75 -13.21 -10.14 3.23
CA LEU A 75 -13.98 -9.02 3.77
C LEU A 75 -13.39 -8.61 5.12
N VAL A 76 -13.30 -7.31 5.38
CA VAL A 76 -12.73 -6.74 6.60
C VAL A 76 -13.75 -5.86 7.30
N LEU A 77 -14.15 -6.27 8.51
CA LEU A 77 -15.09 -5.55 9.40
C LEU A 77 -16.38 -5.06 8.70
N ASN A 78 -16.86 -5.78 7.67
CA ASN A 78 -18.04 -5.45 6.85
C ASN A 78 -18.01 -4.07 6.15
N ARG A 79 -16.92 -3.33 6.25
CA ARG A 79 -16.75 -1.97 5.68
C ARG A 79 -15.70 -1.88 4.60
N HIS A 80 -14.73 -2.77 4.63
CA HIS A 80 -13.64 -2.84 3.66
C HIS A 80 -13.54 -4.22 3.03
N VAL A 81 -12.81 -4.29 1.93
CA VAL A 81 -12.42 -5.54 1.27
C VAL A 81 -10.90 -5.49 1.07
N LEU A 82 -10.24 -6.55 1.47
CA LEU A 82 -8.85 -6.78 1.15
C LEU A 82 -8.78 -7.53 -0.17
N ILE A 83 -8.18 -6.92 -1.19
CA ILE A 83 -8.02 -7.50 -2.52
C ILE A 83 -6.55 -7.49 -2.93
N LEU A 84 -6.15 -8.36 -3.84
CA LEU A 84 -4.87 -8.24 -4.52
C LEU A 84 -4.86 -7.00 -5.43
N ASN A 85 -3.75 -6.28 -5.47
CA ASN A 85 -3.53 -5.28 -6.50
C ASN A 85 -3.44 -5.99 -7.85
N LYS A 86 -4.31 -5.66 -8.80
CA LYS A 86 -4.33 -6.26 -10.15
C LYS A 86 -2.98 -6.19 -10.87
N TYR A 87 -2.21 -5.14 -10.61
CA TYR A 87 -0.89 -4.88 -11.18
C TYR A 87 0.14 -4.78 -10.06
N PRO A 88 0.46 -5.91 -9.39
CA PRO A 88 1.30 -5.86 -8.22
C PRO A 88 2.76 -5.57 -8.60
N VAL A 89 3.44 -4.80 -7.77
CA VAL A 89 4.88 -4.53 -7.89
C VAL A 89 5.74 -5.56 -7.13
N GLN A 90 5.09 -6.37 -6.30
CA GLN A 90 5.67 -7.53 -5.61
C GLN A 90 4.60 -8.57 -5.32
N ILE A 91 5.00 -9.80 -5.01
CA ILE A 91 4.08 -10.87 -4.64
C ILE A 91 3.27 -10.46 -3.41
N GLY A 92 1.96 -10.73 -3.45
CA GLY A 92 1.05 -10.45 -2.34
C GLY A 92 0.77 -8.97 -2.09
N HIS A 93 1.08 -8.06 -3.01
CA HIS A 93 0.69 -6.65 -2.90
C HIS A 93 -0.84 -6.56 -2.82
N MET A 94 -1.34 -6.09 -1.68
CA MET A 94 -2.78 -5.99 -1.40
C MET A 94 -3.25 -4.55 -1.34
N LEU A 95 -4.54 -4.37 -1.59
CA LEU A 95 -5.27 -3.11 -1.40
C LEU A 95 -6.40 -3.35 -0.39
N LEU A 96 -6.52 -2.46 0.58
CA LEU A 96 -7.68 -2.39 1.46
C LEU A 96 -8.61 -1.29 0.92
N ILE A 97 -9.67 -1.70 0.22
CA ILE A 97 -10.62 -0.79 -0.41
C ILE A 97 -11.86 -0.62 0.44
N THR A 98 -12.50 0.55 0.40
CA THR A 98 -13.82 0.72 1.00
C THR A 98 -14.89 0.03 0.16
N ARG A 99 -15.86 -0.66 0.78
CA ARG A 99 -16.98 -1.29 0.06
C ARG A 99 -17.89 -0.26 -0.59
N GLU A 100 -18.22 0.79 0.18
CA GLU A 100 -18.95 1.93 -0.35
C GLU A 100 -17.95 2.95 -0.90
N TRP A 101 -18.43 3.74 -1.86
CA TRP A 101 -17.58 4.77 -2.44
C TRP A 101 -17.19 5.79 -1.37
N ALA A 102 -15.91 6.06 -1.27
CA ALA A 102 -15.33 7.14 -0.50
C ALA A 102 -14.21 7.78 -1.31
N ALA A 103 -14.03 9.07 -1.19
CA ALA A 103 -12.99 9.79 -1.92
C ALA A 103 -11.58 9.41 -1.45
N GLN A 104 -10.64 9.34 -2.40
CA GLN A 104 -9.22 9.04 -2.17
C GLN A 104 -8.45 10.31 -1.78
N ASP A 105 -8.99 11.10 -0.88
CA ASP A 105 -8.40 12.35 -0.42
C ASP A 105 -8.59 12.54 1.08
N GLY A 106 -7.96 13.60 1.62
CA GLY A 106 -8.06 13.93 3.03
C GLY A 106 -7.43 12.89 3.96
N TRP A 107 -7.89 12.89 5.20
CA TRP A 107 -7.42 12.01 6.26
C TRP A 107 -8.15 10.67 6.27
N LEU A 108 -7.50 9.65 6.81
CA LEU A 108 -8.11 8.35 7.07
C LEU A 108 -9.16 8.48 8.18
N SER A 109 -10.30 7.82 7.98
CA SER A 109 -11.36 7.74 8.98
C SER A 109 -11.02 6.74 10.08
N LEU A 110 -11.75 6.80 11.21
CA LEU A 110 -11.64 5.79 12.26
C LEU A 110 -11.90 4.38 11.72
N ALA A 111 -12.83 4.23 10.77
CA ALA A 111 -13.14 2.94 10.15
C ALA A 111 -11.96 2.41 9.31
N ASP A 112 -11.24 3.29 8.60
CA ASP A 112 -10.03 2.93 7.86
C ASP A 112 -8.95 2.42 8.82
N TRP A 113 -8.67 3.16 9.90
CA TRP A 113 -7.70 2.78 10.92
C TRP A 113 -8.05 1.46 11.62
N GLN A 114 -9.32 1.26 11.98
CA GLN A 114 -9.77 -0.01 12.57
C GLN A 114 -9.53 -1.19 11.65
N SER A 115 -9.76 -1.01 10.36
CA SER A 115 -9.56 -2.05 9.35
C SER A 115 -8.07 -2.32 9.09
N VAL A 116 -7.23 -1.27 9.06
CA VAL A 116 -5.77 -1.40 9.00
C VAL A 116 -5.26 -2.22 10.18
N VAL A 117 -5.58 -1.81 11.42
CA VAL A 117 -5.15 -2.52 12.64
C VAL A 117 -5.63 -3.97 12.66
N HIS A 118 -6.85 -4.23 12.16
CA HIS A 118 -7.40 -5.58 12.11
C HIS A 118 -6.57 -6.50 11.19
N VAL A 119 -6.15 -5.99 10.02
CA VAL A 119 -5.31 -6.75 9.08
C VAL A 119 -3.86 -6.83 9.57
N ASP A 120 -3.31 -5.73 10.08
CA ASP A 120 -1.93 -5.61 10.51
C ASP A 120 -1.58 -6.55 11.69
N ARG A 121 -2.54 -6.83 12.56
CA ARG A 121 -2.38 -7.82 13.64
C ARG A 121 -2.14 -9.25 13.15
N ASP A 122 -2.48 -9.54 11.92
CA ASP A 122 -2.39 -10.88 11.31
C ASP A 122 -1.32 -10.96 10.23
N THR A 123 -1.06 -9.85 9.51
CA THR A 123 -0.14 -9.85 8.36
C THR A 123 0.80 -8.66 8.41
N THR A 124 2.08 -8.95 8.49
CA THR A 124 3.16 -7.96 8.58
C THR A 124 3.42 -7.30 7.23
N GLY A 125 3.55 -5.97 7.21
CA GLY A 125 3.89 -5.26 5.99
C GLY A 125 3.94 -3.74 6.12
N LEU A 126 4.35 -3.10 5.04
CA LEU A 126 4.35 -1.65 4.92
C LEU A 126 2.96 -1.19 4.45
N TRP A 127 2.27 -0.44 5.28
CA TRP A 127 1.05 0.27 4.91
C TRP A 127 1.36 1.67 4.40
N PHE A 128 0.65 2.07 3.34
CA PHE A 128 0.71 3.45 2.88
C PHE A 128 -0.61 3.89 2.22
N PHE A 129 -0.84 5.20 2.23
CA PHE A 129 -2.01 5.84 1.67
C PHE A 129 -1.60 7.02 0.81
N ASN A 130 -1.91 6.97 -0.46
CA ASN A 130 -1.70 8.07 -1.40
C ASN A 130 -2.95 8.94 -1.41
N SER A 131 -2.92 10.09 -0.71
CA SER A 131 -4.05 11.00 -0.60
C SER A 131 -4.20 11.86 -1.86
N GLY A 132 -5.00 11.37 -2.80
CA GLY A 132 -5.30 12.07 -4.04
C GLY A 132 -4.26 11.92 -5.15
N PRO A 133 -4.55 12.46 -6.35
CA PRO A 133 -3.69 12.32 -7.53
C PRO A 133 -2.30 12.94 -7.35
N SER A 134 -2.19 14.06 -6.64
CA SER A 134 -0.92 14.74 -6.37
C SER A 134 0.04 13.89 -5.51
N ALA A 135 -0.51 12.98 -4.70
CA ALA A 135 0.26 12.01 -3.92
C ALA A 135 0.43 10.67 -4.65
N GLY A 136 0.09 10.58 -5.94
CA GLY A 136 0.27 9.38 -6.76
C GLY A 136 -0.90 8.39 -6.75
N ALA A 137 -2.07 8.77 -6.23
CA ALA A 137 -3.25 7.92 -6.30
C ALA A 137 -3.70 7.72 -7.76
N SER A 138 -3.79 6.47 -8.21
CA SER A 138 -4.24 6.13 -9.56
C SER A 138 -5.76 6.01 -9.69
N GLN A 139 -6.48 5.94 -8.58
CA GLN A 139 -7.93 5.74 -8.52
C GLN A 139 -8.55 6.71 -7.51
N PRO A 140 -9.74 7.28 -7.83
CA PRO A 140 -10.40 8.22 -6.94
C PRO A 140 -11.21 7.56 -5.81
N HIS A 141 -11.37 6.24 -5.85
CA HIS A 141 -12.04 5.47 -4.82
C HIS A 141 -11.04 5.09 -3.72
N ARG A 142 -11.44 5.26 -2.46
CA ARG A 142 -10.60 5.07 -1.28
C ARG A 142 -10.00 3.67 -1.19
N HIS A 143 -8.69 3.64 -1.12
CA HIS A 143 -7.90 2.42 -0.95
C HIS A 143 -6.57 2.73 -0.25
N LEU A 144 -6.19 1.85 0.65
CA LEU A 144 -4.87 1.81 1.25
C LEU A 144 -4.09 0.66 0.64
N GLN A 145 -2.79 0.72 0.71
CA GLN A 145 -1.92 -0.30 0.14
C GLN A 145 -1.13 -1.01 1.24
N LEU A 146 -1.00 -2.32 1.10
CA LEU A 146 -0.18 -3.17 1.95
C LEU A 146 0.85 -3.89 1.09
N LEU A 147 2.12 -3.60 1.30
CA LEU A 147 3.25 -4.35 0.77
C LEU A 147 3.75 -5.31 1.84
N PRO A 148 3.47 -6.61 1.74
CA PRO A 148 3.95 -7.58 2.71
C PRO A 148 5.47 -7.52 2.87
N ARG A 149 5.95 -7.70 4.10
CA ARG A 149 7.36 -7.76 4.46
C ARG A 149 7.62 -9.08 5.17
N HIS A 150 8.73 -9.71 4.83
CA HIS A 150 9.13 -10.94 5.48
C HIS A 150 9.84 -10.67 6.81
N GLN A 151 9.89 -11.69 7.66
CA GLN A 151 10.59 -11.60 8.94
C GLN A 151 12.07 -11.22 8.71
N GLY A 152 12.53 -10.17 9.40
CA GLY A 152 13.87 -9.63 9.24
C GLY A 152 14.02 -8.53 8.19
N GLU A 153 13.00 -8.28 7.37
CA GLU A 153 12.95 -7.11 6.51
C GLU A 153 12.48 -5.88 7.30
N ARG A 154 13.02 -4.71 6.97
CA ARG A 154 12.53 -3.45 7.54
C ARG A 154 11.10 -3.20 7.06
N LEU A 155 10.21 -2.86 7.97
CA LEU A 155 8.83 -2.51 7.63
C LEU A 155 8.78 -1.25 6.78
N CYS A 156 9.55 -0.24 7.15
CA CYS A 156 9.64 1.02 6.45
C CYS A 156 11.10 1.31 6.06
N PRO A 157 11.40 1.72 4.81
CA PRO A 157 12.76 2.10 4.41
C PRO A 157 13.37 3.21 5.26
N ARG A 158 12.53 4.05 5.86
CA ARG A 158 12.93 5.17 6.72
C ARG A 158 13.05 4.81 8.21
N GLU A 159 12.85 3.56 8.59
CA GLU A 159 12.87 3.11 9.99
C GLU A 159 14.17 3.51 10.69
N ALA A 160 15.33 3.28 10.08
CA ALA A 160 16.62 3.68 10.64
C ALA A 160 16.75 5.20 10.86
N TRP A 161 16.09 6.01 10.04
CA TRP A 161 16.05 7.46 10.23
C TRP A 161 15.19 7.84 11.44
N PHE A 162 14.01 7.22 11.58
CA PHE A 162 13.16 7.44 12.75
C PHE A 162 13.85 7.01 14.06
N ASP A 163 14.52 5.85 14.05
CA ASP A 163 15.28 5.34 15.20
C ASP A 163 16.40 6.31 15.61
N ALA A 164 17.11 6.88 14.63
CA ALA A 164 18.20 7.82 14.88
C ALA A 164 17.73 9.19 15.36
N HIS A 165 16.48 9.58 15.11
CA HIS A 165 15.95 10.91 15.41
C HIS A 165 14.89 10.91 16.51
N ASP A 166 14.81 9.88 17.33
CA ASP A 166 13.87 9.70 18.46
C ASP A 166 12.80 10.80 18.61
N LEU A 167 11.80 10.75 17.73
CA LEU A 167 10.71 11.73 17.68
C LEU A 167 9.77 11.61 18.90
N THR A 168 9.99 10.59 19.75
CA THR A 168 9.18 10.35 20.96
C THR A 168 9.77 11.05 22.20
N ALA A 169 11.02 11.50 22.13
CA ALA A 169 11.77 11.94 23.33
C ALA A 169 11.42 13.34 23.84
N GLN A 170 10.69 14.19 23.09
CA GLN A 170 10.29 15.53 23.57
C GLN A 170 8.93 15.98 23.01
N PRO A 171 7.82 15.82 23.73
CA PRO A 171 6.66 16.66 23.46
C PRO A 171 6.96 18.08 23.94
N GLY A 172 7.32 18.99 23.06
CA GLY A 172 7.41 20.41 23.44
C GLY A 172 8.48 21.29 22.81
N THR A 173 9.27 20.85 21.87
CA THR A 173 10.15 21.75 21.12
C THR A 173 9.58 22.03 19.73
N ALA A 174 9.29 23.28 19.41
CA ALA A 174 8.81 23.74 18.11
C ALA A 174 9.72 23.36 16.92
N ASP A 175 10.92 22.89 17.21
CA ASP A 175 11.95 22.50 16.26
C ASP A 175 11.67 21.16 15.54
N ALA A 176 10.90 20.25 16.15
CA ALA A 176 10.58 18.95 15.53
C ALA A 176 9.54 19.08 14.40
N GLY A 177 8.64 20.06 14.49
CA GLY A 177 7.63 20.34 13.46
C GLY A 177 8.25 20.89 12.18
N ASP A 178 9.21 21.81 12.30
CA ASP A 178 9.88 22.44 11.17
C ASP A 178 10.79 21.45 10.40
N ARG A 179 11.39 20.48 11.10
CA ARG A 179 12.21 19.43 10.46
C ARG A 179 11.38 18.42 9.66
N LEU A 180 10.15 18.17 10.06
CA LEU A 180 9.23 17.31 9.31
C LEU A 180 8.61 18.02 8.11
N LEU A 181 8.38 19.31 8.20
CA LEU A 181 7.80 20.14 7.13
C LEU A 181 8.82 20.55 6.06
N GLY A 182 10.11 20.54 6.37
CA GLY A 182 11.20 20.81 5.42
C GLY A 182 11.53 19.66 4.47
N LEU A 183 10.78 18.57 4.49
CA LEU A 183 10.94 17.40 3.62
C LEU A 183 9.94 17.43 2.44
N HIS A 184 9.78 18.57 1.80
CA HIS A 184 9.05 18.69 0.54
C HIS A 184 9.90 18.26 -0.66
#